data_64c707a7b2f1ad6ab381d4fa84f815a6
#
_entry.id   64c707a7b2f1ad6ab381d4fa84f815a6
#
_cell.length_a   1.000
_cell.length_b   1.000
_cell.length_c   1.000
_cell.angle_alpha   90.00
_cell.angle_beta   90.00
_cell.angle_gamma   90.00
#
_symmetry.space_group_name_H-M   'P 1'
#
loop_
_entity.id
_entity.type
_entity.pdbx_description
1 polymer ?
#
loop_
_entity_poly.entity_id
_entity_poly.type
_entity_poly.pdbx_seq_one_letter_code
_entity_poly.pdbx_strand_id
1 'polypeptide(L)'
;MRFDHFVGLIEQFPGLKELHLQGLGEPMMHPRFFDMVAHASNKGITVTTNSNLTLMSEARAERTVTSGLAGLHISFDGATPKTYEDIRLGARFSDVLDNIEKVCRARVRLQSTRPALRLIMVVMRRNLEELPDLIRLAHRCSISSVFVQHLGQEFRESALPPEYEPMRTFIQRETLTENLDRVERYFDEARGVAKEAGIELRLPRLQPSICEEETGGRSRCEWPWTGAYVTYQGYAIPCCMIATPDRGHMGNMIDMGVKTIWNNSRYQAFRNRLESHDPPEVCGSCAVYKGIF
;
A
#
# COMPACT_ATOMS: atom_id res chain seq x y z
N MET A 1 -17.82 1.86 -0.15
CA MET A 1 -18.43 2.16 -1.48
C MET A 1 -19.52 1.14 -1.77
N ARG A 2 -20.69 1.55 -2.29
CA ARG A 2 -21.72 0.61 -2.75
C ARG A 2 -21.23 -0.14 -4.00
N PHE A 3 -21.69 -1.38 -4.19
CA PHE A 3 -21.24 -2.19 -5.32
C PHE A 3 -21.64 -1.60 -6.69
N ASP A 4 -22.83 -1.03 -6.79
CA ASP A 4 -23.32 -0.36 -8.01
C ASP A 4 -22.46 0.89 -8.36
N HIS A 5 -22.07 1.68 -7.37
CA HIS A 5 -21.15 2.78 -7.57
C HIS A 5 -19.76 2.30 -8.02
N PHE A 6 -19.27 1.19 -7.44
CA PHE A 6 -18.02 0.58 -7.87
C PHE A 6 -18.06 0.15 -9.34
N VAL A 7 -19.12 -0.56 -9.76
CA VAL A 7 -19.32 -0.96 -11.15
C VAL A 7 -19.33 0.24 -12.08
N GLY A 8 -20.16 1.25 -11.77
CA GLY A 8 -20.26 2.46 -12.58
C GLY A 8 -18.95 3.27 -12.66
N LEU A 9 -18.09 3.21 -11.64
CA LEU A 9 -16.76 3.82 -11.69
C LEU A 9 -15.82 3.03 -12.61
N ILE A 10 -15.75 1.70 -12.47
CA ILE A 10 -14.88 0.85 -13.30
C ILE A 10 -15.20 1.02 -14.79
N GLU A 11 -16.46 1.18 -15.15
CA GLU A 11 -16.89 1.38 -16.53
C GLU A 11 -16.44 2.73 -17.12
N GLN A 12 -16.15 3.71 -16.28
CA GLN A 12 -15.67 5.02 -16.70
C GLN A 12 -14.16 5.12 -16.88
N PHE A 13 -13.41 4.04 -16.59
CA PHE A 13 -11.96 3.99 -16.81
C PHE A 13 -11.64 3.13 -18.03
N PRO A 14 -11.65 3.69 -19.26
CA PRO A 14 -11.34 2.92 -20.45
C PRO A 14 -9.88 2.46 -20.42
N GLY A 15 -9.65 1.15 -20.62
CA GLY A 15 -8.31 0.59 -20.64
C GLY A 15 -7.66 0.40 -19.26
N LEU A 16 -8.45 0.39 -18.18
CA LEU A 16 -7.96 0.06 -16.84
C LEU A 16 -7.33 -1.32 -16.84
N LYS A 17 -6.03 -1.39 -16.52
CA LYS A 17 -5.24 -2.64 -16.50
C LYS A 17 -5.10 -3.21 -15.10
N GLU A 18 -4.96 -2.34 -14.12
CA GLU A 18 -4.67 -2.71 -12.73
C GLU A 18 -5.62 -2.00 -11.78
N LEU A 19 -6.08 -2.71 -10.79
CA LEU A 19 -6.93 -2.19 -9.72
C LEU A 19 -6.39 -2.68 -8.38
N HIS A 20 -6.05 -1.72 -7.51
CA HIS A 20 -5.68 -2.03 -6.15
C HIS A 20 -6.85 -1.68 -5.21
N LEU A 21 -7.55 -2.72 -4.73
CA LEU A 21 -8.69 -2.56 -3.81
C LEU A 21 -8.18 -2.48 -2.38
N GLN A 22 -7.97 -1.28 -1.89
CA GLN A 22 -7.59 -1.03 -0.50
C GLN A 22 -8.24 0.28 0.01
N GLY A 23 -8.05 0.55 1.29
CA GLY A 23 -8.42 1.81 1.94
C GLY A 23 -7.69 1.95 3.25
N LEU A 24 -8.07 2.94 4.07
CA LEU A 24 -7.54 3.08 5.44
C LEU A 24 -8.05 2.01 6.40
N GLY A 25 -9.16 1.33 6.05
CA GLY A 25 -9.70 0.20 6.77
C GLY A 25 -9.27 -1.14 6.17
N GLU A 26 -9.87 -2.22 6.67
CA GLU A 26 -9.65 -3.58 6.16
C GLU A 26 -10.62 -3.88 5.00
N PRO A 27 -10.14 -4.16 3.76
CA PRO A 27 -11.01 -4.41 2.61
C PRO A 27 -11.97 -5.58 2.80
N MET A 28 -11.54 -6.63 3.51
CA MET A 28 -12.37 -7.80 3.77
C MET A 28 -13.52 -7.58 4.75
N MET A 29 -13.62 -6.39 5.38
CA MET A 29 -14.83 -5.97 6.09
C MET A 29 -15.97 -5.66 5.15
N HIS A 30 -15.68 -5.32 3.89
CA HIS A 30 -16.73 -5.01 2.94
C HIS A 30 -17.48 -6.29 2.51
N PRO A 31 -18.81 -6.40 2.69
CA PRO A 31 -19.57 -7.64 2.44
C PRO A 31 -19.51 -8.10 0.98
N ARG A 32 -19.34 -7.17 0.04
CA ARG A 32 -19.24 -7.45 -1.40
C ARG A 32 -17.80 -7.37 -1.94
N PHE A 33 -16.77 -7.45 -1.07
CA PHE A 33 -15.36 -7.33 -1.50
C PHE A 33 -14.99 -8.32 -2.61
N PHE A 34 -15.26 -9.60 -2.40
CA PHE A 34 -14.94 -10.63 -3.41
C PHE A 34 -15.76 -10.50 -4.68
N ASP A 35 -16.98 -9.95 -4.61
CA ASP A 35 -17.78 -9.67 -5.80
C ASP A 35 -17.20 -8.52 -6.63
N MET A 36 -16.63 -7.50 -5.96
CA MET A 36 -15.88 -6.41 -6.62
C MET A 36 -14.63 -6.97 -7.30
N VAL A 37 -13.88 -7.85 -6.62
CA VAL A 37 -12.71 -8.52 -7.21
C VAL A 37 -13.11 -9.30 -8.45
N ALA A 38 -14.13 -10.17 -8.35
CA ALA A 38 -14.61 -10.99 -9.46
C ALA A 38 -15.10 -10.14 -10.64
N HIS A 39 -15.86 -9.07 -10.36
CA HIS A 39 -16.34 -8.15 -11.41
C HIS A 39 -15.17 -7.53 -12.20
N ALA A 40 -14.17 -7.01 -11.51
CA ALA A 40 -13.02 -6.40 -12.18
C ALA A 40 -12.14 -7.44 -12.89
N SER A 41 -11.88 -8.59 -12.25
CA SER A 41 -11.09 -9.68 -12.84
C SER A 41 -11.74 -10.23 -14.11
N ASN A 42 -13.07 -10.39 -14.14
CA ASN A 42 -13.82 -10.85 -15.31
C ASN A 42 -13.76 -9.85 -16.49
N LYS A 43 -13.44 -8.58 -16.23
CA LYS A 43 -13.16 -7.57 -17.26
C LYS A 43 -11.69 -7.59 -17.72
N GLY A 44 -10.87 -8.53 -17.27
CA GLY A 44 -9.45 -8.62 -17.59
C GLY A 44 -8.55 -7.67 -16.79
N ILE A 45 -9.07 -7.06 -15.73
CA ILE A 45 -8.32 -6.15 -14.86
C ILE A 45 -7.54 -6.99 -13.83
N THR A 46 -6.25 -6.74 -13.68
CA THR A 46 -5.43 -7.35 -12.62
C THR A 46 -5.78 -6.72 -11.27
N VAL A 47 -6.37 -7.51 -10.37
CA VAL A 47 -6.82 -7.01 -9.06
C VAL A 47 -5.86 -7.44 -7.95
N THR A 48 -5.39 -6.49 -7.16
CA THR A 48 -4.60 -6.73 -5.95
C THR A 48 -5.23 -6.06 -4.74
N THR A 49 -4.86 -6.48 -3.54
CA THR A 49 -5.32 -5.86 -2.29
C THR A 49 -4.26 -5.95 -1.20
N ASN A 50 -4.30 -5.00 -0.25
CA ASN A 50 -3.63 -5.14 1.04
C ASN A 50 -4.66 -5.58 2.09
N SER A 51 -4.25 -6.45 3.01
CA SER A 51 -5.08 -6.91 4.13
C SER A 51 -4.24 -7.09 5.38
N ASN A 52 -4.82 -6.80 6.56
CA ASN A 52 -4.25 -7.22 7.84
C ASN A 52 -4.50 -8.70 8.14
N LEU A 53 -5.28 -9.35 7.31
CA LEU A 53 -5.62 -10.77 7.33
C LEU A 53 -6.31 -11.27 8.62
N THR A 54 -6.75 -10.40 9.51
CA THR A 54 -7.38 -10.80 10.78
C THR A 54 -8.76 -11.43 10.63
N LEU A 55 -9.42 -11.20 9.49
CA LEU A 55 -10.80 -11.64 9.23
C LEU A 55 -10.87 -12.92 8.36
N MET A 56 -9.79 -13.70 8.24
CA MET A 56 -9.72 -14.85 7.36
C MET A 56 -10.35 -16.09 7.99
N SER A 57 -11.46 -16.56 7.44
CA SER A 57 -12.04 -17.87 7.69
C SER A 57 -11.72 -18.83 6.54
N GLU A 58 -11.97 -20.14 6.69
CA GLU A 58 -11.80 -21.12 5.61
C GLU A 58 -12.63 -20.72 4.36
N ALA A 59 -13.88 -20.31 4.55
CA ALA A 59 -14.73 -19.84 3.44
C ALA A 59 -14.19 -18.58 2.75
N ARG A 60 -13.61 -17.66 3.51
CA ARG A 60 -12.96 -16.48 2.92
C ARG A 60 -11.65 -16.83 2.22
N ALA A 61 -10.86 -17.77 2.75
CA ALA A 61 -9.67 -18.28 2.11
C ALA A 61 -9.99 -18.90 0.74
N GLU A 62 -11.06 -19.70 0.67
CA GLU A 62 -11.55 -20.24 -0.60
C GLU A 62 -11.98 -19.14 -1.57
N ARG A 63 -12.78 -18.18 -1.12
CA ARG A 63 -13.17 -17.02 -1.95
C ARG A 63 -11.97 -16.17 -2.38
N THR A 64 -10.95 -16.04 -1.55
CA THR A 64 -9.70 -15.35 -1.90
C THR A 64 -9.03 -15.99 -3.11
N VAL A 65 -9.04 -17.31 -3.20
CA VAL A 65 -8.45 -18.06 -4.30
C VAL A 65 -9.35 -18.07 -5.55
N THR A 66 -10.67 -18.15 -5.38
CA THR A 66 -11.62 -18.32 -6.49
C THR A 66 -12.15 -17.02 -7.08
N SER A 67 -11.98 -15.89 -6.40
CA SER A 67 -12.50 -14.58 -6.85
C SER A 67 -11.78 -13.96 -8.05
N GLY A 68 -10.64 -14.50 -8.46
CA GLY A 68 -9.79 -13.88 -9.49
C GLY A 68 -8.77 -12.87 -8.94
N LEU A 69 -8.61 -12.78 -7.61
CA LEU A 69 -7.58 -11.94 -7.00
C LEU A 69 -6.18 -12.36 -7.49
N ALA A 70 -5.43 -11.42 -8.06
CA ALA A 70 -4.10 -11.69 -8.59
C ALA A 70 -3.02 -11.64 -7.51
N GLY A 71 -3.13 -10.72 -6.55
CA GLY A 71 -2.17 -10.54 -5.47
C GLY A 71 -2.82 -10.18 -4.14
N LEU A 72 -2.38 -10.84 -3.07
CA LEU A 72 -2.74 -10.55 -1.69
C LEU A 72 -1.49 -10.09 -0.94
N HIS A 73 -1.46 -8.82 -0.61
CA HIS A 73 -0.40 -8.21 0.16
C HIS A 73 -0.81 -8.20 1.64
N ILE A 74 -0.03 -8.86 2.47
CA ILE A 74 -0.32 -9.07 3.87
C ILE A 74 0.52 -8.08 4.68
N SER A 75 -0.14 -7.18 5.40
CA SER A 75 0.54 -6.24 6.27
C SER A 75 1.13 -6.94 7.49
N PHE A 76 2.45 -6.94 7.63
CA PHE A 76 3.13 -7.71 8.66
C PHE A 76 4.38 -6.98 9.18
N ASP A 77 4.27 -6.24 10.29
CA ASP A 77 5.27 -5.27 10.76
C ASP A 77 6.16 -5.77 11.91
N GLY A 78 6.25 -7.06 12.13
CA GLY A 78 7.14 -7.65 13.13
C GLY A 78 7.29 -9.15 12.95
N ALA A 79 8.43 -9.72 13.32
CA ALA A 79 8.71 -11.16 13.23
C ALA A 79 8.46 -11.87 14.56
N THR A 80 8.16 -11.13 15.63
CA THR A 80 7.82 -11.65 16.95
C THR A 80 6.41 -11.21 17.35
N PRO A 81 5.70 -12.01 18.20
CA PRO A 81 4.40 -11.61 18.73
C PRO A 81 4.43 -10.23 19.38
N LYS A 82 5.45 -9.95 20.19
CA LYS A 82 5.58 -8.69 20.90
C LYS A 82 5.61 -7.49 19.95
N THR A 83 6.53 -7.47 19.01
CA THR A 83 6.68 -6.34 18.09
C THR A 83 5.48 -6.21 17.16
N TYR A 84 4.97 -7.33 16.66
CA TYR A 84 3.80 -7.32 15.76
C TYR A 84 2.56 -6.75 16.47
N GLU A 85 2.24 -7.23 17.67
CA GLU A 85 1.04 -6.84 18.41
C GLU A 85 1.15 -5.43 18.99
N ASP A 86 2.35 -4.97 19.35
CA ASP A 86 2.61 -3.59 19.76
C ASP A 86 2.41 -2.56 18.63
N ILE A 87 2.59 -2.98 17.36
CA ILE A 87 2.38 -2.14 16.18
C ILE A 87 0.95 -2.30 15.64
N ARG A 88 0.47 -3.54 15.54
CA ARG A 88 -0.84 -3.91 14.98
C ARG A 88 -1.87 -4.11 16.10
N LEU A 89 -2.25 -3.02 16.77
CA LEU A 89 -3.15 -3.07 17.90
C LEU A 89 -4.45 -3.83 17.57
N GLY A 90 -4.78 -4.80 18.44
CA GLY A 90 -5.98 -5.64 18.29
C GLY A 90 -5.80 -6.85 17.36
N ALA A 91 -4.67 -6.99 16.66
CA ALA A 91 -4.33 -8.21 15.93
C ALA A 91 -3.51 -9.15 16.86
N ARG A 92 -3.62 -10.46 16.62
CA ARG A 92 -2.80 -11.48 17.28
C ARG A 92 -1.88 -12.12 16.24
N PHE A 93 -0.60 -12.18 16.56
CA PHE A 93 0.44 -12.71 15.68
C PHE A 93 0.12 -14.16 15.22
N SER A 94 -0.22 -15.05 16.18
CA SER A 94 -0.58 -16.44 15.89
C SER A 94 -1.77 -16.55 14.94
N ASP A 95 -2.82 -15.74 15.19
CA ASP A 95 -4.05 -15.83 14.39
C ASP A 95 -3.81 -15.45 12.92
N VAL A 96 -2.92 -14.47 12.69
CA VAL A 96 -2.59 -14.06 11.32
C VAL A 96 -1.71 -15.11 10.63
N LEU A 97 -0.80 -15.78 11.33
CA LEU A 97 -0.06 -16.91 10.79
C LEU A 97 -0.99 -18.05 10.39
N ASP A 98 -1.94 -18.43 11.26
CA ASP A 98 -2.94 -19.43 10.98
C ASP A 98 -3.81 -19.04 9.77
N ASN A 99 -4.10 -17.75 9.63
CA ASN A 99 -4.86 -17.22 8.51
C ASN A 99 -4.07 -17.24 7.18
N ILE A 100 -2.76 -17.01 7.22
CA ILE A 100 -1.88 -17.23 6.06
C ILE A 100 -1.95 -18.70 5.63
N GLU A 101 -1.84 -19.62 6.60
CA GLU A 101 -1.87 -21.05 6.33
C GLU A 101 -3.21 -21.49 5.70
N LYS A 102 -4.36 -20.93 6.15
CA LYS A 102 -5.67 -21.20 5.51
C LYS A 102 -5.66 -20.83 4.03
N VAL A 103 -5.10 -19.67 3.66
CA VAL A 103 -5.00 -19.26 2.25
C VAL A 103 -4.07 -20.20 1.48
N CYS A 104 -2.93 -20.60 2.06
CA CYS A 104 -2.00 -21.55 1.43
C CYS A 104 -2.66 -22.92 1.20
N ARG A 105 -3.37 -23.47 2.19
CA ARG A 105 -4.12 -24.72 2.06
C ARG A 105 -5.20 -24.62 1.00
N ALA A 106 -5.94 -23.51 0.95
CA ALA A 106 -6.95 -23.29 -0.08
C ALA A 106 -6.35 -23.29 -1.50
N ARG A 107 -5.19 -22.62 -1.69
CA ARG A 107 -4.46 -22.64 -2.97
C ARG A 107 -4.07 -24.06 -3.39
N VAL A 108 -3.51 -24.85 -2.48
CA VAL A 108 -3.12 -26.25 -2.74
C VAL A 108 -4.35 -27.09 -3.10
N ARG A 109 -5.41 -27.02 -2.28
CA ARG A 109 -6.65 -27.78 -2.51
C ARG A 109 -7.31 -27.47 -3.84
N LEU A 110 -7.27 -26.20 -4.25
CA LEU A 110 -7.88 -25.71 -5.49
C LEU A 110 -6.89 -25.70 -6.68
N GLN A 111 -5.69 -26.26 -6.51
CA GLN A 111 -4.63 -26.30 -7.52
C GLN A 111 -4.36 -24.95 -8.17
N SER A 112 -4.37 -23.86 -7.37
CA SER A 112 -4.20 -22.48 -7.82
C SER A 112 -2.86 -21.91 -7.37
N THR A 113 -2.21 -21.17 -8.26
CA THR A 113 -1.05 -20.33 -7.91
C THR A 113 -1.46 -18.92 -7.48
N ARG A 114 -2.74 -18.56 -7.62
CA ARG A 114 -3.28 -17.24 -7.25
C ARG A 114 -4.09 -17.31 -5.97
N PRO A 115 -4.14 -16.17 -5.24
CA PRO A 115 -3.33 -14.96 -5.43
C PRO A 115 -1.85 -15.19 -5.12
N ALA A 116 -0.96 -14.41 -5.74
CA ALA A 116 0.43 -14.30 -5.27
C ALA A 116 0.42 -13.67 -3.86
N LEU A 117 1.14 -14.29 -2.93
CA LEU A 117 1.23 -13.80 -1.54
C LEU A 117 2.50 -12.98 -1.36
N ARG A 118 2.37 -11.85 -0.66
CA ARG A 118 3.49 -10.96 -0.34
C ARG A 118 3.34 -10.42 1.08
N LEU A 119 4.41 -10.42 1.87
CA LEU A 119 4.44 -9.64 3.10
C LEU A 119 4.81 -8.19 2.78
N ILE A 120 4.11 -7.26 3.43
CA ILE A 120 4.44 -5.83 3.40
C ILE A 120 4.81 -5.41 4.82
N MET A 121 6.02 -4.88 4.97
CA MET A 121 6.50 -4.32 6.22
C MET A 121 6.71 -2.82 6.06
N VAL A 122 6.12 -2.03 6.94
CA VAL A 122 6.53 -0.64 7.13
C VAL A 122 7.67 -0.64 8.14
N VAL A 123 8.89 -0.37 7.64
CA VAL A 123 10.08 -0.38 8.51
C VAL A 123 10.14 0.88 9.37
N MET A 124 10.38 0.67 10.66
CA MET A 124 10.43 1.67 11.73
C MET A 124 11.62 1.39 12.65
N ARG A 125 11.97 2.34 13.52
CA ARG A 125 13.06 2.13 14.51
C ARG A 125 12.85 0.90 15.37
N ARG A 126 11.60 0.64 15.78
CA ARG A 126 11.23 -0.45 16.71
C ARG A 126 11.22 -1.85 16.09
N ASN A 127 11.14 -1.97 14.75
CA ASN A 127 11.05 -3.26 14.06
C ASN A 127 12.19 -3.53 13.08
N LEU A 128 13.13 -2.60 12.92
CA LEU A 128 14.25 -2.74 11.97
C LEU A 128 15.07 -4.01 12.20
N GLU A 129 15.35 -4.34 13.46
CA GLU A 129 16.17 -5.50 13.84
C GLU A 129 15.51 -6.83 13.50
N GLU A 130 14.18 -6.85 13.40
CA GLU A 130 13.41 -8.06 13.08
C GLU A 130 13.28 -8.32 11.56
N LEU A 131 13.83 -7.44 10.73
CA LEU A 131 13.69 -7.57 9.27
C LEU A 131 14.29 -8.89 8.72
N PRO A 132 15.49 -9.34 9.12
CA PRO A 132 16.00 -10.63 8.69
C PRO A 132 15.12 -11.80 9.14
N ASP A 133 14.57 -11.74 10.35
CA ASP A 133 13.69 -12.78 10.89
C ASP A 133 12.33 -12.80 10.21
N LEU A 134 11.82 -11.63 9.77
CA LEU A 134 10.61 -11.55 8.96
C LEU A 134 10.77 -12.27 7.61
N ILE A 135 11.93 -12.19 6.99
CA ILE A 135 12.23 -12.91 5.75
C ILE A 135 12.27 -14.42 5.99
N ARG A 136 12.90 -14.87 7.08
CA ARG A 136 12.88 -16.28 7.50
C ARG A 136 11.44 -16.75 7.78
N LEU A 137 10.61 -15.89 8.38
CA LEU A 137 9.19 -16.17 8.62
C LEU A 137 8.42 -16.31 7.31
N ALA A 138 8.62 -15.41 6.35
CA ALA A 138 7.99 -15.47 5.03
C ALA A 138 8.30 -16.82 4.34
N HIS A 139 9.57 -17.24 4.38
CA HIS A 139 9.98 -18.54 3.83
C HIS A 139 9.24 -19.71 4.49
N ARG A 140 9.16 -19.74 5.83
CA ARG A 140 8.41 -20.77 6.56
C ARG A 140 6.92 -20.80 6.22
N CYS A 141 6.34 -19.63 5.91
CA CYS A 141 4.95 -19.50 5.49
C CYS A 141 4.72 -19.74 3.99
N SER A 142 5.75 -20.19 3.25
CA SER A 142 5.68 -20.39 1.78
C SER A 142 5.28 -19.12 1.02
N ILE A 143 5.71 -17.97 1.50
CA ILE A 143 5.56 -16.66 0.85
C ILE A 143 6.90 -16.32 0.20
N SER A 144 6.85 -16.05 -1.11
CA SER A 144 8.06 -15.86 -1.93
C SER A 144 8.48 -14.40 -2.10
N SER A 145 7.76 -13.45 -1.51
CA SER A 145 8.03 -12.02 -1.72
C SER A 145 7.79 -11.21 -0.45
N VAL A 146 8.75 -10.34 -0.12
CA VAL A 146 8.69 -9.38 0.99
C VAL A 146 8.98 -7.98 0.46
N PHE A 147 8.06 -7.04 0.66
CA PHE A 147 8.26 -5.63 0.36
C PHE A 147 8.35 -4.83 1.64
N VAL A 148 9.43 -4.09 1.75
CA VAL A 148 9.69 -3.18 2.86
C VAL A 148 9.54 -1.75 2.34
N GLN A 149 8.84 -0.93 3.08
CA GLN A 149 8.64 0.47 2.74
C GLN A 149 8.84 1.37 3.97
N HIS A 150 9.23 2.61 3.74
CA HIS A 150 9.27 3.62 4.81
C HIS A 150 7.87 4.02 5.28
N LEU A 151 7.81 4.67 6.43
CA LEU A 151 6.68 5.53 6.77
C LEU A 151 6.52 6.59 5.67
N GLY A 152 5.41 6.51 4.93
CA GLY A 152 5.30 7.15 3.62
C GLY A 152 5.18 8.67 3.62
N GLN A 153 4.79 9.27 4.76
CA GLN A 153 4.54 10.72 4.89
C GLN A 153 5.01 11.25 6.23
N GLU A 154 5.47 12.49 6.26
CA GLU A 154 5.94 13.16 7.48
C GLU A 154 4.87 14.10 8.08
N PHE A 155 3.75 14.32 7.39
CA PHE A 155 2.67 15.20 7.82
C PHE A 155 3.15 16.60 8.20
N ARG A 156 3.92 17.24 7.30
CA ARG A 156 4.52 18.58 7.53
C ARG A 156 3.70 19.72 6.94
N GLU A 157 2.51 19.48 6.43
CA GLU A 157 1.65 20.50 5.85
C GLU A 157 1.31 21.58 6.90
N SER A 158 1.36 22.84 6.48
CA SER A 158 1.09 24.01 7.35
C SER A 158 -0.35 24.04 7.85
N ALA A 159 -1.29 23.55 7.05
CA ALA A 159 -2.72 23.49 7.35
C ALA A 159 -3.17 22.07 7.75
N LEU A 160 -2.30 21.27 8.36
CA LEU A 160 -2.65 19.93 8.81
C LEU A 160 -3.69 19.99 9.91
N PRO A 161 -4.83 19.26 9.79
CA PRO A 161 -5.83 19.19 10.85
C PRO A 161 -5.23 18.66 12.16
N PRO A 162 -5.63 19.21 13.33
CA PRO A 162 -5.04 18.87 14.64
C PRO A 162 -5.09 17.37 15.00
N GLU A 163 -6.08 16.64 14.50
CA GLU A 163 -6.24 15.20 14.72
C GLU A 163 -5.08 14.36 14.14
N TYR A 164 -4.27 14.91 13.24
CA TYR A 164 -3.08 14.25 12.69
C TYR A 164 -1.81 14.46 13.52
N GLU A 165 -1.83 15.34 14.54
CA GLU A 165 -0.64 15.63 15.35
C GLU A 165 -0.07 14.40 16.08
N PRO A 166 -0.88 13.50 16.67
CA PRO A 166 -0.38 12.26 17.23
C PRO A 166 0.33 11.37 16.19
N MET A 167 -0.19 11.33 14.96
CA MET A 167 0.41 10.58 13.85
C MET A 167 1.75 11.21 13.44
N ARG A 168 1.82 12.54 13.33
CA ARG A 168 3.05 13.26 13.03
C ARG A 168 4.13 12.99 14.07
N THR A 169 3.79 13.08 15.34
CA THR A 169 4.71 12.78 16.46
C THR A 169 5.19 11.32 16.41
N PHE A 170 4.28 10.38 16.14
CA PHE A 170 4.64 8.97 15.99
C PHE A 170 5.63 8.76 14.84
N ILE A 171 5.37 9.34 13.68
CA ILE A 171 6.22 9.21 12.48
C ILE A 171 7.61 9.79 12.74
N GLN A 172 7.69 10.98 13.31
CA GLN A 172 8.99 11.60 13.65
C GLN A 172 9.84 10.71 14.57
N ARG A 173 9.21 10.04 15.53
CA ARG A 173 9.88 9.13 16.44
C ARG A 173 10.35 7.84 15.77
N GLU A 174 9.57 7.31 14.84
CA GLU A 174 9.78 5.97 14.26
C GLU A 174 10.52 5.98 12.92
N THR A 175 10.66 7.13 12.26
CA THR A 175 11.36 7.23 10.97
C THR A 175 12.86 6.94 11.11
N LEU A 176 13.42 6.22 10.13
CA LEU A 176 14.82 5.84 10.06
C LEU A 176 15.67 6.97 9.45
N THR A 177 15.86 8.06 10.18
CA THR A 177 16.65 9.22 9.74
C THR A 177 18.01 9.32 10.42
N GLU A 178 18.23 8.54 11.47
CA GLU A 178 19.44 8.55 12.27
C GLU A 178 20.15 7.19 12.18
N ASN A 179 21.47 7.20 12.32
CA ASN A 179 22.28 5.99 12.30
C ASN A 179 22.05 5.12 11.05
N LEU A 180 22.21 5.74 9.87
CA LEU A 180 21.97 5.07 8.59
C LEU A 180 22.90 3.85 8.39
N ASP A 181 24.12 3.86 8.93
CA ASP A 181 25.01 2.71 8.89
C ASP A 181 24.43 1.47 9.58
N ARG A 182 23.70 1.69 10.71
CA ARG A 182 22.96 0.61 11.37
C ARG A 182 21.83 0.09 10.49
N VAL A 183 21.10 0.99 9.84
CA VAL A 183 19.99 0.61 8.93
C VAL A 183 20.54 -0.20 7.77
N GLU A 184 21.62 0.26 7.11
CA GLU A 184 22.24 -0.44 5.99
C GLU A 184 22.73 -1.84 6.39
N ARG A 185 23.34 -1.99 7.56
CA ARG A 185 23.74 -3.31 8.08
C ARG A 185 22.58 -4.29 8.17
N TYR A 186 21.41 -3.89 8.70
CA TYR A 186 20.24 -4.76 8.74
C TYR A 186 19.65 -5.01 7.35
N PHE A 187 19.72 -4.04 6.46
CA PHE A 187 19.32 -4.22 5.06
C PHE A 187 20.23 -5.22 4.35
N ASP A 188 21.53 -5.17 4.59
CA ASP A 188 22.49 -6.12 4.01
C ASP A 188 22.30 -7.54 4.56
N GLU A 189 22.07 -7.68 5.87
CA GLU A 189 21.72 -8.96 6.47
C GLU A 189 20.42 -9.51 5.86
N ALA A 190 19.40 -8.67 5.70
CA ALA A 190 18.14 -9.03 5.08
C ALA A 190 18.33 -9.49 3.62
N ARG A 191 19.18 -8.81 2.83
CA ARG A 191 19.53 -9.22 1.46
C ARG A 191 20.18 -10.61 1.44
N GLY A 192 21.10 -10.87 2.38
CA GLY A 192 21.75 -12.19 2.54
C GLY A 192 20.72 -13.29 2.82
N VAL A 193 19.87 -13.10 3.83
CA VAL A 193 18.82 -14.06 4.20
C VAL A 193 17.84 -14.28 3.04
N ALA A 194 17.43 -13.21 2.35
CA ALA A 194 16.51 -13.33 1.22
C ALA A 194 17.10 -14.14 0.06
N LYS A 195 18.38 -13.92 -0.24
CA LYS A 195 19.11 -14.68 -1.25
C LYS A 195 19.19 -16.18 -0.91
N GLU A 196 19.53 -16.50 0.34
CA GLU A 196 19.60 -17.88 0.82
C GLU A 196 18.23 -18.58 0.80
N ALA A 197 17.18 -17.86 1.18
CA ALA A 197 15.81 -18.37 1.24
C ALA A 197 15.08 -18.37 -0.11
N GLY A 198 15.63 -17.78 -1.17
CA GLY A 198 14.96 -17.63 -2.46
C GLY A 198 13.76 -16.67 -2.42
N ILE A 199 13.80 -15.66 -1.54
CA ILE A 199 12.74 -14.66 -1.37
C ILE A 199 13.04 -13.44 -2.23
N GLU A 200 12.05 -12.98 -3.01
CA GLU A 200 12.09 -11.68 -3.65
C GLU A 200 11.99 -10.59 -2.55
N LEU A 201 13.07 -9.85 -2.35
CA LEU A 201 13.12 -8.77 -1.37
C LEU A 201 13.21 -7.40 -2.05
N ARG A 202 12.25 -6.53 -1.77
CA ARG A 202 12.33 -5.11 -2.11
C ARG A 202 12.54 -4.28 -0.84
N LEU A 203 13.63 -3.52 -0.82
CA LEU A 203 13.95 -2.56 0.24
C LEU A 203 13.78 -1.12 -0.27
N PRO A 204 13.35 -0.19 0.57
CA PRO A 204 13.32 1.22 0.22
C PRO A 204 14.75 1.79 0.17
N ARG A 205 14.93 2.90 -0.52
CA ARG A 205 16.21 3.61 -0.53
C ARG A 205 16.37 4.45 0.73
N LEU A 206 17.58 4.54 1.25
CA LEU A 206 17.87 5.34 2.45
C LEU A 206 18.11 6.82 2.12
N GLN A 207 18.51 7.11 0.89
CA GLN A 207 18.80 8.46 0.42
C GLN A 207 17.96 8.80 -0.80
N PRO A 208 17.57 10.07 -0.98
CA PRO A 208 16.91 10.51 -2.20
C PRO A 208 17.78 10.19 -3.42
N SER A 209 17.18 9.59 -4.43
CA SER A 209 17.90 9.16 -5.64
C SER A 209 17.81 10.14 -6.79
N ILE A 210 17.06 11.23 -6.63
CA ILE A 210 16.73 12.14 -7.72
C ILE A 210 17.49 13.44 -7.51
N CYS A 211 18.59 13.63 -8.25
CA CYS A 211 19.19 14.94 -8.47
C CYS A 211 18.32 15.74 -9.44
N GLU A 212 18.17 17.05 -9.21
CA GLU A 212 17.39 17.94 -10.09
C GLU A 212 17.91 17.92 -11.54
N GLU A 213 19.20 17.66 -11.73
CA GLU A 213 19.87 17.55 -13.03
C GLU A 213 19.44 16.31 -13.83
N GLU A 214 19.06 15.21 -13.17
CA GLU A 214 18.69 13.95 -13.84
C GLU A 214 17.23 13.93 -14.35
N THR A 215 16.37 14.77 -13.79
CA THR A 215 14.93 14.76 -14.16
C THR A 215 14.63 15.53 -15.46
N GLY A 216 15.57 16.36 -15.96
CA GLY A 216 15.37 17.12 -17.18
C GLY A 216 14.07 17.92 -17.22
N GLY A 217 13.62 18.41 -16.06
CA GLY A 217 12.37 19.14 -15.92
C GLY A 217 11.09 18.27 -15.84
N ARG A 218 11.23 16.92 -15.70
CA ARG A 218 10.07 16.03 -15.51
C ARG A 218 9.61 16.03 -14.06
N SER A 219 8.31 15.78 -13.86
CA SER A 219 7.74 15.57 -12.54
C SER A 219 8.41 14.37 -11.84
N ARG A 220 8.80 14.54 -10.56
CA ARG A 220 9.37 13.46 -9.74
C ARG A 220 8.35 12.37 -9.37
N CYS A 221 7.08 12.60 -9.58
CA CYS A 221 6.00 11.69 -9.27
C CYS A 221 4.96 11.72 -10.39
N GLU A 222 4.76 10.59 -11.06
CA GLU A 222 3.81 10.46 -12.18
C GLU A 222 2.39 10.04 -11.74
N TRP A 223 2.18 9.80 -10.44
CA TRP A 223 0.91 9.29 -9.91
C TRP A 223 -0.33 10.05 -10.41
N PRO A 224 -0.39 11.40 -10.36
CA PRO A 224 -1.58 12.15 -10.78
C PRO A 224 -1.90 12.07 -12.27
N TRP A 225 -1.03 11.47 -13.11
CA TRP A 225 -1.25 11.26 -14.54
C TRP A 225 -1.51 9.81 -14.89
N THR A 226 -0.99 8.87 -14.10
CA THR A 226 -1.02 7.43 -14.41
C THR A 226 -2.02 6.65 -13.58
N GLY A 227 -2.44 7.18 -12.42
CA GLY A 227 -3.34 6.50 -11.50
C GLY A 227 -4.39 7.42 -10.89
N ALA A 228 -5.54 6.86 -10.52
CA ALA A 228 -6.56 7.54 -9.75
C ALA A 228 -6.77 6.83 -8.41
N TYR A 229 -6.75 7.57 -7.32
CA TYR A 229 -7.18 7.07 -6.03
C TYR A 229 -8.59 7.58 -5.74
N VAL A 230 -9.55 6.66 -5.56
CA VAL A 230 -10.94 6.99 -5.27
C VAL A 230 -11.32 6.42 -3.92
N THR A 231 -11.74 7.27 -2.98
CA THR A 231 -12.17 6.83 -1.65
C THR A 231 -13.46 6.03 -1.70
N TYR A 232 -13.80 5.34 -0.62
CA TYR A 232 -15.08 4.61 -0.54
C TYR A 232 -16.31 5.53 -0.66
N GLN A 233 -16.15 6.83 -0.42
CA GLN A 233 -17.19 7.86 -0.57
C GLN A 233 -17.26 8.43 -2.00
N GLY A 234 -16.32 8.06 -2.88
CA GLY A 234 -16.26 8.55 -4.26
C GLY A 234 -15.35 9.76 -4.49
N TYR A 235 -14.72 10.29 -3.46
CA TYR A 235 -13.79 11.41 -3.63
C TYR A 235 -12.51 10.95 -4.33
N ALA A 236 -12.15 11.67 -5.39
CA ALA A 236 -10.84 11.54 -6.02
C ALA A 236 -9.78 12.27 -5.20
N ILE A 237 -8.70 11.57 -4.88
CA ILE A 237 -7.51 12.13 -4.26
C ILE A 237 -6.34 12.00 -5.26
N PRO A 238 -5.38 12.93 -5.30
CA PRO A 238 -4.30 12.90 -6.30
C PRO A 238 -3.45 11.63 -6.25
N CYS A 239 -3.29 11.04 -5.06
CA CYS A 239 -2.52 9.80 -4.84
C CYS A 239 -2.89 9.13 -3.51
N CYS A 240 -2.45 7.88 -3.32
CA CYS A 240 -2.68 7.12 -2.09
C CYS A 240 -2.01 7.72 -0.85
N MET A 241 -0.96 8.53 -1.01
CA MET A 241 -0.21 9.09 0.11
C MET A 241 -0.97 10.20 0.86
N ILE A 242 -1.90 10.90 0.21
CA ILE A 242 -2.80 11.86 0.87
C ILE A 242 -3.82 11.12 1.73
N ALA A 243 -4.28 9.97 1.28
CA ALA A 243 -5.13 9.00 1.93
C ALA A 243 -6.57 9.46 2.26
N THR A 244 -6.78 10.70 2.71
CA THR A 244 -8.05 11.21 3.20
C THR A 244 -8.50 12.48 2.47
N PRO A 245 -9.80 12.67 2.22
CA PRO A 245 -10.29 13.82 1.46
C PRO A 245 -10.20 15.16 2.22
N ASP A 246 -10.09 15.15 3.54
CA ASP A 246 -9.90 16.34 4.39
C ASP A 246 -8.52 16.97 4.20
N ARG A 247 -7.49 16.20 3.85
CA ARG A 247 -6.16 16.70 3.48
C ARG A 247 -6.08 17.23 2.04
N GLY A 248 -7.05 16.88 1.21
CA GLY A 248 -7.17 17.38 -0.16
C GLY A 248 -7.88 16.41 -1.08
N HIS A 249 -8.86 16.90 -1.81
CA HIS A 249 -9.58 16.12 -2.82
C HIS A 249 -9.86 16.94 -4.09
N MET A 250 -10.07 16.25 -5.18
CA MET A 250 -10.32 16.84 -6.50
C MET A 250 -11.81 16.96 -6.85
N GLY A 251 -12.68 16.38 -6.05
CA GLY A 251 -14.11 16.30 -6.24
C GLY A 251 -14.60 14.85 -6.17
N ASN A 252 -15.92 14.64 -6.27
CA ASN A 252 -16.53 13.31 -6.16
C ASN A 252 -16.76 12.72 -7.57
N MET A 253 -16.11 11.60 -7.88
CA MET A 253 -16.22 10.92 -9.16
C MET A 253 -17.54 10.16 -9.35
N ILE A 254 -18.20 9.78 -8.25
CA ILE A 254 -19.54 9.15 -8.32
C ILE A 254 -20.58 10.17 -8.78
N ASP A 255 -20.52 11.38 -8.24
CA ASP A 255 -21.51 12.43 -8.52
C ASP A 255 -21.29 13.12 -9.86
N MET A 256 -20.04 13.39 -10.21
CA MET A 256 -19.66 14.24 -11.35
C MET A 256 -19.05 13.48 -12.53
N GLY A 257 -18.73 12.21 -12.35
CA GLY A 257 -18.07 11.37 -13.35
C GLY A 257 -16.54 11.54 -13.38
N VAL A 258 -15.88 10.46 -13.79
CA VAL A 258 -14.41 10.34 -13.80
C VAL A 258 -13.78 11.39 -14.72
N LYS A 259 -14.25 11.51 -15.96
CA LYS A 259 -13.69 12.44 -16.97
C LYS A 259 -13.74 13.89 -16.52
N THR A 260 -14.84 14.30 -15.89
CA THR A 260 -15.03 15.67 -15.37
C THR A 260 -14.04 15.98 -14.26
N ILE A 261 -13.92 15.08 -13.27
CA ILE A 261 -13.03 15.28 -12.13
C ILE A 261 -11.57 15.21 -12.56
N TRP A 262 -11.18 14.26 -13.40
CA TRP A 262 -9.80 14.07 -13.86
C TRP A 262 -9.23 15.30 -14.60
N ASN A 263 -10.10 16.07 -15.24
CA ASN A 263 -9.73 17.24 -16.06
C ASN A 263 -10.13 18.59 -15.44
N ASN A 264 -10.63 18.61 -14.21
CA ASN A 264 -11.06 19.86 -13.59
C ASN A 264 -9.87 20.75 -13.18
N SER A 265 -10.17 22.01 -12.85
CA SER A 265 -9.16 23.01 -12.49
C SER A 265 -8.33 22.64 -11.26
N ARG A 266 -8.92 21.93 -10.27
CA ARG A 266 -8.20 21.48 -9.06
C ARG A 266 -7.14 20.45 -9.40
N TYR A 267 -7.49 19.45 -10.24
CA TYR A 267 -6.56 18.42 -10.66
C TYR A 267 -5.43 19.01 -11.53
N GLN A 268 -5.79 19.92 -12.44
CA GLN A 268 -4.81 20.62 -13.27
C GLN A 268 -3.87 21.48 -12.44
N ALA A 269 -4.38 22.27 -11.50
CA ALA A 269 -3.56 23.08 -10.60
C ALA A 269 -2.58 22.22 -9.76
N PHE A 270 -3.04 21.05 -9.26
CA PHE A 270 -2.18 20.12 -8.53
C PHE A 270 -1.05 19.58 -9.42
N ARG A 271 -1.36 19.16 -10.65
CA ARG A 271 -0.37 18.67 -11.62
C ARG A 271 0.64 19.76 -11.98
N ASN A 272 0.19 20.98 -12.31
CA ASN A 272 1.05 22.11 -12.66
C ASN A 272 2.02 22.46 -11.52
N ARG A 273 1.54 22.44 -10.25
CA ARG A 273 2.44 22.65 -9.11
C ARG A 273 3.46 21.51 -8.97
N LEU A 274 3.06 20.28 -9.24
CA LEU A 274 3.98 19.13 -9.14
C LEU A 274 5.09 19.17 -10.21
N GLU A 275 4.84 19.80 -11.36
CA GLU A 275 5.83 20.05 -12.44
C GLU A 275 6.68 21.30 -12.18
N SER A 276 6.27 22.15 -11.25
CA SER A 276 7.00 23.39 -10.92
C SER A 276 8.07 23.17 -9.84
N HIS A 277 8.86 24.20 -9.56
CA HIS A 277 9.80 24.21 -8.44
C HIS A 277 9.12 24.39 -7.06
N ASP A 278 7.79 24.62 -7.04
CA ASP A 278 6.98 24.75 -5.82
C ASP A 278 5.91 23.65 -5.77
N PRO A 279 6.27 22.40 -5.42
CA PRO A 279 5.32 21.31 -5.34
C PRO A 279 4.29 21.53 -4.22
N PRO A 280 3.12 20.86 -4.26
CA PRO A 280 2.21 20.86 -3.13
C PRO A 280 2.93 20.46 -1.83
N GLU A 281 2.63 21.13 -0.71
CA GLU A 281 3.30 20.86 0.59
C GLU A 281 3.30 19.38 0.98
N VAL A 282 2.21 18.69 0.72
CA VAL A 282 2.09 17.24 0.97
C VAL A 282 3.13 16.41 0.19
N CYS A 283 3.55 16.88 -0.97
CA CYS A 283 4.57 16.19 -1.78
C CYS A 283 5.98 16.42 -1.25
N GLY A 284 6.27 17.58 -0.67
CA GLY A 284 7.59 17.92 -0.13
C GLY A 284 8.08 16.97 0.97
N SER A 285 7.16 16.34 1.71
CA SER A 285 7.47 15.35 2.75
C SER A 285 7.22 13.90 2.35
N CYS A 286 6.82 13.66 1.10
CA CYS A 286 6.40 12.33 0.62
C CYS A 286 7.61 11.47 0.20
N ALA A 287 7.68 10.23 0.69
CA ALA A 287 8.73 9.27 0.35
C ALA A 287 8.76 8.94 -1.16
N VAL A 288 7.59 8.85 -1.81
CA VAL A 288 7.50 8.61 -3.27
C VAL A 288 8.06 9.79 -4.06
N TYR A 289 7.71 11.02 -3.68
CA TYR A 289 8.22 12.23 -4.33
C TYR A 289 9.73 12.40 -4.13
N LYS A 290 10.24 12.00 -2.97
CA LYS A 290 11.69 12.00 -2.67
C LYS A 290 12.45 10.83 -3.33
N GLY A 291 11.76 9.88 -3.95
CA GLY A 291 12.37 8.71 -4.60
C GLY A 291 13.00 7.70 -3.64
N ILE A 292 12.56 7.67 -2.38
CA ILE A 292 13.05 6.73 -1.35
C ILE A 292 12.06 5.61 -1.02
N PHE A 293 10.91 5.56 -1.69
CA PHE A 293 9.85 4.56 -1.46
C PHE A 293 10.12 3.22 -2.13
#